data_84d508fc02eb95383354d971b12891df
#
_entry.id   84d508fc02eb95383354d971b12891df
#
_cell.length_a   1.000
_cell.length_b   1.000
_cell.length_c   1.000
_cell.angle_alpha   90.00
_cell.angle_beta   90.00
_cell.angle_gamma   90.00
#
_symmetry.space_group_name_H-M   'P 1'
#
loop_
_entity.id
_entity.type
_entity.pdbx_description
1 polymer ?
#
loop_
_entity_poly.entity_id
_entity_poly.type
_entity_poly.pdbx_seq_one_letter_code
_entity_poly.pdbx_strand_id
1 'polypeptide(L)'
;MSNPDSFIEEVTEEVRRDRLFRLFRKYGWIGVVAIFGVVGGTAWSEWTSARDASRAQAFGDALIDALDQGTPEERRDALAAVPSRAEQTAILNLILASDPAEDKAATLAALEKVANDATLSPAYRDLAVLRRVLVAGTDLAVADRRAALEGIAVAGRPYRVLAAEQLAYLLIEEGKPDDAIAALVALMQDQEASGALRARLGQMITALGGTLPETAGG
;
A
#
# COMPACT_ATOMS: atom_id res chain seq x y z
N MET A 1 -37.63 -8.28 -73.95
CA MET A 1 -36.42 -7.41 -73.92
C MET A 1 -35.73 -7.69 -72.59
N SER A 2 -34.73 -8.52 -72.62
CA SER A 2 -33.96 -8.83 -71.43
C SER A 2 -33.03 -7.67 -71.14
N ASN A 3 -33.10 -7.16 -69.93
CA ASN A 3 -32.38 -5.98 -69.51
C ASN A 3 -30.94 -6.38 -69.21
N PRO A 4 -29.92 -5.95 -69.99
CA PRO A 4 -28.53 -6.35 -69.78
C PRO A 4 -27.94 -5.87 -68.43
N ASP A 5 -28.53 -4.82 -67.85
CA ASP A 5 -28.08 -4.26 -66.59
C ASP A 5 -28.32 -5.20 -65.41
N SER A 6 -29.46 -5.97 -65.40
CA SER A 6 -29.76 -6.90 -64.31
C SER A 6 -28.80 -8.12 -64.33
N PHE A 7 -28.34 -8.53 -65.48
CA PHE A 7 -27.39 -9.64 -65.60
C PHE A 7 -26.00 -9.27 -65.12
N ILE A 8 -25.59 -8.02 -65.33
CA ILE A 8 -24.29 -7.50 -64.85
C ILE A 8 -24.30 -7.31 -63.31
N GLU A 9 -25.44 -6.90 -62.75
CA GLU A 9 -25.60 -6.80 -61.28
C GLU A 9 -25.57 -8.18 -60.63
N GLU A 10 -26.26 -9.15 -61.17
CA GLU A 10 -26.34 -10.53 -60.64
C GLU A 10 -24.98 -11.24 -60.67
N VAL A 11 -24.22 -11.10 -61.77
CA VAL A 11 -22.86 -11.65 -61.92
C VAL A 11 -21.87 -10.92 -60.98
N THR A 12 -22.04 -9.60 -60.75
CA THR A 12 -21.16 -8.83 -59.89
C THR A 12 -21.39 -9.20 -58.42
N GLU A 13 -22.64 -9.45 -58.02
CA GLU A 13 -23.01 -9.88 -56.68
C GLU A 13 -22.54 -11.30 -56.39
N GLU A 14 -22.63 -12.21 -57.33
CA GLU A 14 -22.11 -13.58 -57.21
C GLU A 14 -20.57 -13.63 -57.08
N VAL A 15 -19.85 -12.85 -57.85
CA VAL A 15 -18.38 -12.75 -57.77
C VAL A 15 -17.94 -12.10 -56.44
N ARG A 16 -18.72 -11.16 -55.92
CA ARG A 16 -18.46 -10.52 -54.62
C ARG A 16 -18.69 -11.50 -53.46
N ARG A 17 -19.73 -12.30 -53.56
CA ARG A 17 -20.07 -13.35 -52.61
C ARG A 17 -19.03 -14.45 -52.58
N ASP A 18 -18.53 -14.88 -53.77
CA ASP A 18 -17.48 -15.89 -53.88
C ASP A 18 -16.12 -15.40 -53.34
N ARG A 19 -15.79 -14.11 -53.48
CA ARG A 19 -14.60 -13.52 -52.90
C ARG A 19 -14.70 -13.45 -51.35
N LEU A 20 -15.85 -13.11 -50.85
CA LEU A 20 -16.13 -13.09 -49.38
C LEU A 20 -16.04 -14.50 -48.80
N PHE A 21 -16.64 -15.52 -49.44
CA PHE A 21 -16.55 -16.92 -49.01
C PHE A 21 -15.12 -17.45 -49.01
N ARG A 22 -14.29 -17.09 -50.02
CA ARG A 22 -12.88 -17.45 -50.05
C ARG A 22 -12.08 -16.78 -48.94
N LEU A 23 -12.34 -15.52 -48.62
CA LEU A 23 -11.75 -14.80 -47.50
C LEU A 23 -12.15 -15.40 -46.14
N PHE A 24 -13.43 -15.67 -45.96
CA PHE A 24 -13.93 -16.33 -44.74
C PHE A 24 -13.34 -17.74 -44.57
N ARG A 25 -13.22 -18.50 -45.63
CA ARG A 25 -12.61 -19.85 -45.59
C ARG A 25 -11.12 -19.82 -45.27
N LYS A 26 -10.42 -18.77 -45.74
CA LYS A 26 -8.97 -18.60 -45.52
C LYS A 26 -8.63 -18.01 -44.17
N TYR A 27 -9.43 -17.07 -43.66
CA TYR A 27 -9.13 -16.29 -42.45
C TYR A 27 -10.14 -16.45 -41.30
N GLY A 28 -11.27 -17.11 -41.52
CA GLY A 28 -12.29 -17.30 -40.50
C GLY A 28 -11.81 -18.04 -39.24
N TRP A 29 -10.83 -18.93 -39.42
CA TRP A 29 -10.21 -19.61 -38.28
C TRP A 29 -9.47 -18.63 -37.33
N ILE A 30 -8.93 -17.51 -37.85
CA ILE A 30 -8.27 -16.48 -37.05
C ILE A 30 -9.28 -15.82 -36.12
N GLY A 31 -10.48 -15.51 -36.61
CA GLY A 31 -11.57 -14.98 -35.80
C GLY A 31 -11.97 -15.95 -34.67
N VAL A 32 -12.05 -17.24 -35.00
CA VAL A 32 -12.35 -18.27 -34.01
C VAL A 32 -11.25 -18.37 -32.95
N VAL A 33 -9.98 -18.38 -33.35
CA VAL A 33 -8.83 -18.39 -32.42
C VAL A 33 -8.81 -17.14 -31.55
N ALA A 34 -9.10 -15.96 -32.13
CA ALA A 34 -9.17 -14.72 -31.37
C ALA A 34 -10.27 -14.75 -30.31
N ILE A 35 -11.46 -15.27 -30.65
CA ILE A 35 -12.56 -15.45 -29.68
C ILE A 35 -12.16 -16.41 -28.55
N PHE A 36 -11.58 -17.58 -28.89
CA PHE A 36 -11.10 -18.52 -27.88
C PHE A 36 -9.97 -17.94 -27.04
N GLY A 37 -9.09 -17.13 -27.60
CA GLY A 37 -8.04 -16.41 -26.86
C GLY A 37 -8.60 -15.42 -25.85
N VAL A 38 -9.59 -14.63 -26.25
CA VAL A 38 -10.24 -13.66 -25.36
C VAL A 38 -11.04 -14.38 -24.29
N VAL A 39 -11.89 -15.33 -24.66
CA VAL A 39 -12.74 -16.07 -23.68
C VAL A 39 -11.87 -16.91 -22.74
N GLY A 40 -10.85 -17.58 -23.26
CA GLY A 40 -9.93 -18.36 -22.42
C GLY A 40 -9.10 -17.46 -21.49
N GLY A 41 -8.64 -16.30 -21.98
CA GLY A 41 -7.92 -15.32 -21.17
C GLY A 41 -8.76 -14.71 -20.07
N THR A 42 -10.02 -14.34 -20.37
CA THR A 42 -10.96 -13.84 -19.34
C THR A 42 -11.31 -14.91 -18.33
N ALA A 43 -11.62 -16.13 -18.76
CA ALA A 43 -11.93 -17.23 -17.83
C ALA A 43 -10.74 -17.56 -16.91
N TRP A 44 -9.52 -17.54 -17.44
CA TRP A 44 -8.29 -17.73 -16.63
C TRP A 44 -8.10 -16.59 -15.62
N SER A 45 -8.27 -15.33 -16.06
CA SER A 45 -8.18 -14.16 -15.20
C SER A 45 -9.22 -14.20 -14.07
N GLU A 46 -10.48 -14.50 -14.40
CA GLU A 46 -11.55 -14.65 -13.41
C GLU A 46 -11.28 -15.78 -12.42
N TRP A 47 -10.81 -16.92 -12.90
CA TRP A 47 -10.48 -18.04 -12.03
C TRP A 47 -9.33 -17.73 -11.05
N THR A 48 -8.27 -17.06 -11.52
CA THR A 48 -7.15 -16.63 -10.65
C THR A 48 -7.61 -15.59 -9.65
N SER A 49 -8.38 -14.58 -10.07
CA SER A 49 -8.93 -13.55 -9.19
C SER A 49 -9.86 -14.11 -8.12
N ALA A 50 -10.76 -15.04 -8.50
CA ALA A 50 -11.64 -15.71 -7.55
C ALA A 50 -10.87 -16.55 -6.51
N ARG A 51 -9.81 -17.20 -6.96
CA ARG A 51 -8.93 -17.99 -6.07
C ARG A 51 -8.16 -17.12 -5.09
N ASP A 52 -7.68 -15.96 -5.55
CA ASP A 52 -6.96 -15.01 -4.71
C ASP A 52 -7.91 -14.30 -3.73
N ALA A 53 -9.12 -13.96 -4.17
CA ALA A 53 -10.17 -13.44 -3.30
C ALA A 53 -10.56 -14.44 -2.20
N SER A 54 -10.73 -15.73 -2.54
CA SER A 54 -11.04 -16.77 -1.57
C SER A 54 -9.94 -16.95 -0.53
N ARG A 55 -8.68 -16.87 -0.96
CA ARG A 55 -7.53 -16.94 -0.02
C ARG A 55 -7.44 -15.72 0.89
N ALA A 56 -7.71 -14.53 0.35
CA ALA A 56 -7.73 -13.30 1.14
C ALA A 56 -8.85 -13.36 2.18
N GLN A 57 -10.01 -13.89 1.81
CA GLN A 57 -11.14 -14.08 2.69
C GLN A 57 -10.83 -15.07 3.82
N ALA A 58 -10.26 -16.24 3.48
CA ALA A 58 -9.86 -17.23 4.47
C ALA A 58 -8.80 -16.71 5.45
N PHE A 59 -7.88 -15.85 4.97
CA PHE A 59 -6.91 -15.18 5.83
C PHE A 59 -7.60 -14.17 6.77
N GLY A 60 -8.53 -13.37 6.24
CA GLY A 60 -9.31 -12.42 7.05
C GLY A 60 -10.14 -13.10 8.13
N ASP A 61 -10.84 -14.17 7.78
CA ASP A 61 -11.65 -14.97 8.72
C ASP A 61 -10.76 -15.55 9.83
N ALA A 62 -9.60 -16.13 9.47
CA ALA A 62 -8.65 -16.66 10.45
C ALA A 62 -8.07 -15.58 11.38
N LEU A 63 -7.88 -14.34 10.89
CA LEU A 63 -7.46 -13.22 11.73
C LEU A 63 -8.56 -12.82 12.72
N ILE A 64 -9.81 -12.74 12.26
CA ILE A 64 -10.95 -12.41 13.12
C ILE A 64 -11.11 -13.47 14.21
N ASP A 65 -11.10 -14.75 13.83
CA ASP A 65 -11.20 -15.87 14.78
C ASP A 65 -10.08 -15.85 15.83
N ALA A 66 -8.85 -15.48 15.40
CA ALA A 66 -7.72 -15.35 16.31
C ALA A 66 -7.85 -14.15 17.27
N LEU A 67 -8.40 -13.02 16.79
CA LEU A 67 -8.61 -11.82 17.61
C LEU A 67 -9.77 -11.97 18.60
N ASP A 68 -10.71 -12.86 18.33
CA ASP A 68 -11.85 -13.15 19.20
C ASP A 68 -11.49 -14.05 20.43
N GLN A 69 -10.23 -14.50 20.52
CA GLN A 69 -9.79 -15.27 21.69
C GLN A 69 -9.88 -14.42 22.98
N GLY A 70 -10.24 -15.10 24.10
CA GLY A 70 -10.63 -14.42 25.34
C GLY A 70 -9.52 -13.67 26.03
N THR A 71 -8.30 -14.22 26.05
CA THR A 71 -7.14 -13.61 26.71
C THR A 71 -6.12 -13.06 25.71
N PRO A 72 -5.34 -12.04 26.08
CA PRO A 72 -4.28 -11.52 25.24
C PRO A 72 -3.25 -12.58 24.79
N GLU A 73 -2.93 -13.50 25.70
CA GLU A 73 -1.99 -14.58 25.46
C GLU A 73 -2.55 -15.57 24.41
N GLU A 74 -3.80 -16.01 24.60
CA GLU A 74 -4.50 -16.87 23.64
C GLU A 74 -4.62 -16.21 22.26
N ARG A 75 -4.92 -14.91 22.21
CA ARG A 75 -4.96 -14.16 20.95
C ARG A 75 -3.61 -14.13 20.24
N ARG A 76 -2.53 -13.91 20.99
CA ARG A 76 -1.18 -13.89 20.42
C ARG A 76 -0.81 -15.24 19.83
N ASP A 77 -1.05 -16.33 20.56
CA ASP A 77 -0.78 -17.69 20.11
C ASP A 77 -1.63 -18.05 18.88
N ALA A 78 -2.92 -17.71 18.91
CA ALA A 78 -3.81 -17.91 17.77
C ALA A 78 -3.37 -17.11 16.54
N LEU A 79 -3.01 -15.83 16.69
CA LEU A 79 -2.47 -15.01 15.60
C LEU A 79 -1.16 -15.59 15.06
N ALA A 80 -0.26 -16.05 15.92
CA ALA A 80 0.99 -16.66 15.48
C ALA A 80 0.77 -17.96 14.67
N ALA A 81 -0.34 -18.64 14.89
CA ALA A 81 -0.72 -19.85 14.17
C ALA A 81 -1.43 -19.58 12.81
N VAL A 82 -1.85 -18.33 12.51
CA VAL A 82 -2.53 -17.98 11.26
C VAL A 82 -1.62 -18.19 10.06
N PRO A 83 -2.00 -19.04 9.09
CA PRO A 83 -1.22 -19.22 7.87
C PRO A 83 -1.16 -17.94 7.05
N SER A 84 0.03 -17.42 6.80
CA SER A 84 0.24 -16.19 6.07
C SER A 84 1.34 -16.29 5.02
N ARG A 85 1.27 -15.47 3.96
CA ARG A 85 2.25 -15.42 2.89
C ARG A 85 2.45 -13.98 2.41
N ALA A 86 3.69 -13.65 2.04
CA ALA A 86 4.03 -12.33 1.48
C ALA A 86 3.48 -11.18 2.34
N GLU A 87 2.69 -10.29 1.76
CA GLU A 87 2.12 -9.13 2.47
C GLU A 87 1.19 -9.50 3.63
N GLN A 88 0.54 -10.67 3.60
CA GLN A 88 -0.25 -11.17 4.73
C GLN A 88 0.62 -11.37 5.99
N THR A 89 1.86 -11.82 5.80
CA THR A 89 2.82 -11.96 6.91
C THR A 89 3.17 -10.59 7.52
N ALA A 90 3.29 -9.55 6.68
CA ALA A 90 3.50 -8.19 7.17
C ALA A 90 2.30 -7.69 7.99
N ILE A 91 1.09 -7.88 7.49
CA ILE A 91 -0.15 -7.51 8.19
C ILE A 91 -0.22 -8.23 9.54
N LEU A 92 0.02 -9.55 9.55
CA LEU A 92 0.02 -10.35 10.77
C LEU A 92 1.03 -9.85 11.80
N ASN A 93 2.28 -9.59 11.40
CA ASN A 93 3.30 -9.05 12.30
C ASN A 93 2.95 -7.63 12.79
N LEU A 94 2.32 -6.79 11.95
CA LEU A 94 1.84 -5.48 12.38
C LEU A 94 0.68 -5.55 13.37
N ILE A 95 -0.17 -6.57 13.26
CA ILE A 95 -1.25 -6.84 14.24
C ILE A 95 -0.64 -7.37 15.54
N LEU A 96 0.27 -8.34 15.48
CA LEU A 96 1.01 -8.83 16.65
C LEU A 96 1.75 -7.72 17.38
N ALA A 97 2.17 -6.69 16.64
CA ALA A 97 2.82 -5.50 17.20
C ALA A 97 1.82 -4.42 17.66
N SER A 98 0.52 -4.66 17.71
CA SER A 98 -0.49 -3.61 18.02
C SER A 98 -0.55 -3.23 19.49
N ASP A 99 -0.17 -4.11 20.39
CA ASP A 99 -0.16 -3.86 21.83
C ASP A 99 1.25 -3.99 22.45
N PRO A 100 2.06 -2.91 22.37
CA PRO A 100 3.40 -2.91 22.94
C PRO A 100 3.41 -2.90 24.47
N ALA A 101 2.30 -2.54 25.12
CA ALA A 101 2.21 -2.53 26.58
C ALA A 101 2.16 -3.94 27.16
N GLU A 102 1.64 -4.89 26.40
CA GLU A 102 1.57 -6.28 26.81
C GLU A 102 2.92 -7.00 26.70
N ASP A 103 3.60 -6.86 25.54
CA ASP A 103 4.93 -7.42 25.31
C ASP A 103 5.74 -6.55 24.35
N LYS A 104 6.53 -5.65 24.91
CA LYS A 104 7.37 -4.72 24.14
C LYS A 104 8.44 -5.47 23.32
N ALA A 105 9.02 -6.52 23.87
CA ALA A 105 10.09 -7.26 23.18
C ALA A 105 9.55 -8.01 21.97
N ALA A 106 8.43 -8.72 22.10
CA ALA A 106 7.77 -9.38 20.98
C ALA A 106 7.29 -8.38 19.92
N THR A 107 6.75 -7.22 20.33
CA THR A 107 6.37 -6.13 19.45
C THR A 107 7.54 -5.63 18.62
N LEU A 108 8.67 -5.32 19.25
CA LEU A 108 9.87 -4.85 18.56
C LEU A 108 10.42 -5.90 17.59
N ALA A 109 10.45 -7.17 18.00
CA ALA A 109 10.87 -8.26 17.12
C ALA A 109 9.95 -8.46 15.90
N ALA A 110 8.64 -8.32 16.06
CA ALA A 110 7.68 -8.38 14.96
C ALA A 110 7.87 -7.22 13.99
N LEU A 111 8.03 -5.99 14.49
CA LEU A 111 8.30 -4.80 13.67
C LEU A 111 9.64 -4.91 12.93
N GLU A 112 10.67 -5.45 13.56
CA GLU A 112 11.96 -5.66 12.93
C GLU A 112 11.91 -6.63 11.75
N LYS A 113 11.15 -7.73 11.86
CA LYS A 113 10.92 -8.66 10.75
C LYS A 113 10.31 -7.95 9.54
N VAL A 114 9.28 -7.12 9.76
CA VAL A 114 8.63 -6.38 8.67
C VAL A 114 9.56 -5.31 8.08
N ALA A 115 10.29 -4.57 8.91
CA ALA A 115 11.19 -3.51 8.46
C ALA A 115 12.32 -4.04 7.57
N ASN A 116 12.83 -5.24 7.87
CA ASN A 116 13.96 -5.85 7.17
C ASN A 116 13.58 -6.74 5.99
N ASP A 117 12.28 -7.00 5.75
CA ASP A 117 11.85 -7.84 4.64
C ASP A 117 11.83 -7.03 3.32
N ALA A 118 12.88 -7.20 2.52
CA ALA A 118 13.03 -6.50 1.24
C ALA A 118 11.97 -6.89 0.18
N THR A 119 11.22 -7.97 0.38
CA THR A 119 10.14 -8.40 -0.53
C THR A 119 8.86 -7.60 -0.34
N LEU A 120 8.71 -6.92 0.80
CA LEU A 120 7.55 -6.11 1.11
C LEU A 120 7.62 -4.72 0.46
N SER A 121 6.45 -4.16 0.20
CA SER A 121 6.34 -2.80 -0.28
C SER A 121 6.92 -1.79 0.73
N PRO A 122 7.41 -0.61 0.26
CA PRO A 122 7.89 0.45 1.16
C PRO A 122 6.86 0.86 2.22
N ALA A 123 5.55 0.77 1.92
CA ALA A 123 4.50 1.12 2.85
C ALA A 123 4.54 0.30 4.15
N TYR A 124 4.70 -1.02 4.05
CA TYR A 124 4.78 -1.86 5.24
C TYR A 124 6.11 -1.67 5.98
N ARG A 125 7.22 -1.61 5.25
CA ARG A 125 8.55 -1.47 5.85
C ARG A 125 8.71 -0.15 6.60
N ASP A 126 8.30 0.96 6.00
CA ASP A 126 8.40 2.29 6.61
C ASP A 126 7.49 2.42 7.83
N LEU A 127 6.27 1.86 7.75
CA LEU A 127 5.39 1.82 8.91
C LEU A 127 6.04 1.06 10.06
N ALA A 128 6.66 -0.07 9.77
CA ALA A 128 7.34 -0.87 10.79
C ALA A 128 8.53 -0.13 11.39
N VAL A 129 9.34 0.55 10.58
CA VAL A 129 10.44 1.41 11.06
C VAL A 129 9.93 2.53 11.96
N LEU A 130 8.91 3.27 11.51
CA LEU A 130 8.32 4.36 12.28
C LEU A 130 7.77 3.86 13.62
N ARG A 131 6.98 2.80 13.61
CA ARG A 131 6.42 2.20 14.83
C ARG A 131 7.50 1.65 15.77
N ARG A 132 8.56 1.02 15.20
CA ARG A 132 9.69 0.52 15.99
C ARG A 132 10.36 1.65 16.77
N VAL A 133 10.61 2.79 16.15
CA VAL A 133 11.18 3.98 16.81
C VAL A 133 10.25 4.48 17.92
N LEU A 134 8.95 4.56 17.66
CA LEU A 134 7.96 5.02 18.65
C LEU A 134 7.84 4.06 19.85
N VAL A 135 7.80 2.75 19.60
CA VAL A 135 7.68 1.73 20.65
C VAL A 135 8.97 1.62 21.46
N ALA A 136 10.12 1.64 20.81
CA ALA A 136 11.41 1.58 21.49
C ALA A 136 11.63 2.80 22.40
N GLY A 137 11.26 4.00 21.92
CA GLY A 137 11.45 5.23 22.64
C GLY A 137 12.91 5.40 23.08
N THR A 138 13.12 5.70 24.35
CA THR A 138 14.46 5.92 24.94
C THR A 138 15.29 4.65 25.11
N ASP A 139 14.73 3.45 24.92
CA ASP A 139 15.52 2.21 24.93
C ASP A 139 16.42 2.08 23.68
N LEU A 140 16.13 2.87 22.64
CA LEU A 140 16.96 2.99 21.47
C LEU A 140 17.70 4.34 21.50
N ALA A 141 19.01 4.32 21.29
CA ALA A 141 19.82 5.55 21.31
C ALA A 141 19.27 6.59 20.29
N VAL A 142 19.37 7.88 20.63
CA VAL A 142 18.89 8.98 19.76
C VAL A 142 19.51 8.89 18.36
N ALA A 143 20.79 8.55 18.26
CA ALA A 143 21.48 8.40 16.98
C ALA A 143 20.87 7.29 16.10
N ASP A 144 20.50 6.15 16.69
CA ASP A 144 19.90 5.02 15.97
C ASP A 144 18.47 5.35 15.54
N ARG A 145 17.70 6.01 16.41
CA ARG A 145 16.35 6.50 16.07
C ARG A 145 16.40 7.50 14.93
N ARG A 146 17.35 8.43 14.98
CA ARG A 146 17.60 9.42 13.92
C ARG A 146 17.93 8.74 12.60
N ALA A 147 18.90 7.84 12.56
CA ALA A 147 19.29 7.14 11.34
C ALA A 147 18.13 6.34 10.71
N ALA A 148 17.34 5.67 11.54
CA ALA A 148 16.15 4.94 11.08
C ALA A 148 15.09 5.87 10.45
N LEU A 149 14.82 7.02 11.09
CA LEU A 149 13.84 7.99 10.60
C LEU A 149 14.32 8.72 9.34
N GLU A 150 15.59 9.10 9.27
CA GLU A 150 16.19 9.73 8.08
C GLU A 150 16.07 8.83 6.85
N GLY A 151 16.18 7.50 7.02
CA GLY A 151 16.01 6.54 5.95
C GLY A 151 14.60 6.50 5.33
N ILE A 152 13.58 6.98 6.05
CA ILE A 152 12.19 7.04 5.59
C ILE A 152 11.64 8.47 5.44
N ALA A 153 12.38 9.49 5.90
CA ALA A 153 12.00 10.91 5.78
C ALA A 153 12.38 11.51 4.41
N VAL A 154 12.59 10.68 3.39
CA VAL A 154 13.00 11.10 2.05
C VAL A 154 11.80 11.20 1.09
N ALA A 155 11.91 12.05 0.07
CA ALA A 155 10.86 12.27 -0.92
C ALA A 155 10.38 10.96 -1.56
N GLY A 156 9.06 10.83 -1.74
CA GLY A 156 8.43 9.65 -2.32
C GLY A 156 8.21 8.48 -1.35
N ARG A 157 8.61 8.61 -0.08
CA ARG A 157 8.32 7.58 0.94
C ARG A 157 6.95 7.81 1.59
N PRO A 158 6.18 6.75 1.84
CA PRO A 158 4.79 6.86 2.33
C PRO A 158 4.63 7.59 3.68
N TYR A 159 5.63 7.47 4.56
CA TYR A 159 5.57 8.05 5.92
C TYR A 159 6.57 9.20 6.11
N ARG A 160 7.02 9.83 5.03
CA ARG A 160 8.01 10.90 5.04
C ARG A 160 7.70 12.02 6.04
N VAL A 161 6.49 12.56 5.98
CA VAL A 161 6.10 13.68 6.85
C VAL A 161 5.98 13.29 8.32
N LEU A 162 5.57 12.05 8.62
CA LEU A 162 5.51 11.54 9.98
C LEU A 162 6.91 11.25 10.52
N ALA A 163 7.81 10.75 9.70
CA ALA A 163 9.21 10.57 10.08
C ALA A 163 9.90 11.92 10.33
N ALA A 164 9.64 12.92 9.49
CA ALA A 164 10.16 14.29 9.69
C ALA A 164 9.63 14.92 11.00
N GLU A 165 8.37 14.68 11.35
CA GLU A 165 7.82 15.08 12.65
C GLU A 165 8.59 14.45 13.81
N GLN A 166 8.87 13.15 13.75
CA GLN A 166 9.63 12.45 14.79
C GLN A 166 11.09 12.93 14.86
N LEU A 167 11.70 13.27 13.74
CA LEU A 167 13.03 13.88 13.72
C LEU A 167 13.05 15.25 14.44
N ALA A 168 12.01 16.06 14.28
CA ALA A 168 11.86 17.30 15.01
C ALA A 168 11.72 17.06 16.53
N TYR A 169 11.01 16.01 16.95
CA TYR A 169 10.91 15.63 18.35
C TYR A 169 12.26 15.17 18.95
N LEU A 170 13.10 14.50 18.16
CA LEU A 170 14.45 14.16 18.60
C LEU A 170 15.31 15.41 18.86
N LEU A 171 15.11 16.50 18.11
CA LEU A 171 15.79 17.77 18.40
C LEU A 171 15.38 18.35 19.74
N ILE A 172 14.12 18.21 20.13
CA ILE A 172 13.64 18.62 21.48
C ILE A 172 14.35 17.79 22.56
N GLU A 173 14.43 16.47 22.37
CA GLU A 173 15.11 15.57 23.30
C GLU A 173 16.61 15.89 23.45
N GLU A 174 17.24 16.35 22.36
CA GLU A 174 18.64 16.80 22.34
C GLU A 174 18.87 18.20 22.97
N GLY A 175 17.80 18.85 23.44
CA GLY A 175 17.89 20.21 23.99
C GLY A 175 18.07 21.30 22.94
N LYS A 176 17.59 21.08 21.70
CA LYS A 176 17.67 22.01 20.57
C LYS A 176 16.26 22.52 20.17
N PRO A 177 15.56 23.23 21.07
CA PRO A 177 14.17 23.64 20.80
C PRO A 177 14.03 24.58 19.62
N ASP A 178 15.01 25.46 19.35
CA ASP A 178 14.95 26.40 18.23
C ASP A 178 15.04 25.66 16.88
N ASP A 179 15.93 24.66 16.79
CA ASP A 179 16.03 23.81 15.59
C ASP A 179 14.75 22.99 15.39
N ALA A 180 14.16 22.49 16.48
CA ALA A 180 12.88 21.77 16.43
C ALA A 180 11.75 22.66 15.93
N ILE A 181 11.63 23.90 16.44
CA ILE A 181 10.63 24.87 15.98
C ILE A 181 10.80 25.13 14.48
N ALA A 182 12.04 25.37 14.02
CA ALA A 182 12.31 25.60 12.60
C ALA A 182 11.89 24.39 11.73
N ALA A 183 12.19 23.17 12.17
CA ALA A 183 11.81 21.95 11.47
C ALA A 183 10.28 21.76 11.44
N LEU A 184 9.57 22.00 12.54
CA LEU A 184 8.12 21.91 12.64
C LEU A 184 7.42 22.97 11.78
N VAL A 185 7.94 24.21 11.72
CA VAL A 185 7.42 25.27 10.85
C VAL A 185 7.57 24.88 9.39
N ALA A 186 8.74 24.38 9.00
CA ALA A 186 8.97 23.91 7.63
C ALA A 186 7.99 22.76 7.26
N LEU A 187 7.77 21.84 8.19
CA LEU A 187 6.83 20.71 7.98
C LEU A 187 5.37 21.18 7.91
N MET A 188 4.96 22.23 8.62
CA MET A 188 3.63 22.83 8.47
C MET A 188 3.36 23.37 7.06
N GLN A 189 4.40 23.85 6.37
CA GLN A 189 4.32 24.38 5.01
C GLN A 189 4.42 23.28 3.94
N ASP A 190 4.70 22.06 4.33
CA ASP A 190 4.82 20.93 3.42
C ASP A 190 3.46 20.57 2.80
N GLN A 191 3.45 20.33 1.48
CA GLN A 191 2.22 20.01 0.74
C GLN A 191 1.64 18.65 1.12
N GLU A 192 2.47 17.69 1.56
CA GLU A 192 2.04 16.37 2.00
C GLU A 192 1.52 16.37 3.46
N ALA A 193 1.72 17.45 4.21
CA ALA A 193 1.20 17.55 5.56
C ALA A 193 -0.32 17.66 5.55
N SER A 194 -1.00 16.72 6.23
CA SER A 194 -2.46 16.78 6.38
C SER A 194 -2.88 17.93 7.31
N GLY A 195 -4.15 18.37 7.22
CA GLY A 195 -4.69 19.39 8.12
C GLY A 195 -4.57 19.01 9.61
N ALA A 196 -4.80 17.74 9.93
CA ALA A 196 -4.65 17.23 11.29
C ALA A 196 -3.19 17.29 11.77
N LEU A 197 -2.23 16.96 10.88
CA LEU A 197 -0.81 17.08 11.19
C LEU A 197 -0.46 18.56 11.44
N ARG A 198 -0.83 19.47 10.54
CA ARG A 198 -0.56 20.91 10.71
C ARG A 198 -1.10 21.46 12.03
N ALA A 199 -2.32 21.06 12.43
CA ALA A 199 -2.88 21.48 13.71
C ALA A 199 -2.01 21.01 14.89
N ARG A 200 -1.56 19.76 14.87
CA ARG A 200 -0.69 19.19 15.92
C ARG A 200 0.67 19.87 15.96
N LEU A 201 1.28 20.13 14.79
CA LEU A 201 2.55 20.85 14.68
C LEU A 201 2.41 22.26 15.26
N GLY A 202 1.32 22.98 14.96
CA GLY A 202 1.05 24.31 15.50
C GLY A 202 0.95 24.31 17.02
N GLN A 203 0.30 23.32 17.61
CA GLN A 203 0.25 23.15 19.08
C GLN A 203 1.65 22.94 19.66
N MET A 204 2.47 22.10 19.02
CA MET A 204 3.82 21.84 19.47
C MET A 204 4.74 23.08 19.39
N ILE A 205 4.69 23.82 18.26
CA ILE A 205 5.41 25.07 18.08
C ILE A 205 5.07 26.06 19.19
N THR A 206 3.76 26.24 19.48
CA THR A 206 3.30 27.12 20.55
C THR A 206 3.78 26.66 21.93
N ALA A 207 3.74 25.35 22.21
CA ALA A 207 4.21 24.78 23.47
C ALA A 207 5.73 24.98 23.69
N LEU A 208 6.50 25.02 22.61
CA LEU A 208 7.93 25.31 22.63
C LEU A 208 8.25 26.82 22.70
N GLY A 209 7.23 27.69 22.71
CA GLY A 209 7.40 29.14 22.73
C GLY A 209 7.68 29.78 21.37
N GLY A 210 7.51 28.99 20.28
CA GLY A 210 7.66 29.49 18.91
C GLY A 210 6.43 30.26 18.43
N THR A 211 6.61 31.03 17.34
CA THR A 211 5.54 31.74 16.67
C THR A 211 5.05 30.94 15.46
N LEU A 212 3.73 30.88 15.28
CA LEU A 212 3.16 30.27 14.09
C LEU A 212 3.42 31.12 12.86
N PRO A 213 3.71 30.53 11.68
CA PRO A 213 3.77 31.27 10.43
C PRO A 213 2.41 31.91 10.18
N GLU A 214 2.41 33.18 9.70
CA GLU A 214 1.17 33.79 9.23
C GLU A 214 0.56 32.92 8.16
N THR A 215 -0.66 32.43 8.38
CA THR A 215 -1.42 31.77 7.34
C THR A 215 -1.63 32.81 6.25
N ALA A 216 -1.02 32.61 5.08
CA ALA A 216 -1.36 33.42 3.89
C ALA A 216 -2.89 33.30 3.75
N GLY A 217 -3.59 34.41 4.06
CA GLY A 217 -5.03 34.47 4.09
C GLY A 217 -5.59 34.01 2.75
N GLY A 218 -6.47 33.00 2.80
CA GLY A 218 -7.31 32.60 1.69
C GLY A 218 -8.46 33.57 1.47
#